data_21741b797533450e480f28678c20b912
#
_entry.id   21741b797533450e480f28678c20b912
#
_cell.length_a   1.000
_cell.length_b   1.000
_cell.length_c   1.000
_cell.angle_alpha   90.00
_cell.angle_beta   90.00
_cell.angle_gamma   90.00
#
_symmetry.space_group_name_H-M   'P 1'
#
loop_
_entity.id
_entity.type
_entity.pdbx_description
1 polymer ?
#
loop_
_entity_poly.entity_id
_entity_poly.type
_entity_poly.pdbx_seq_one_letter_code
_entity_poly.pdbx_strand_id
1 'polypeptide(L)'
;ATIGYKNLNEIKSKLTGILIRRTKKQVRLQMPARQDKNLLVPMTKEQMTIHNEAKSLVSQLLQKWERMHFLSESDRNRLMLLLQQMRCVCDSTYVLDQKTRYDTKVDEAMNIISNIVESGDEKIVVFSQWERMTRLIAEELDKRTIQFEYLHGAIPSAKRKDLVNNFTDNPNSRVFLSTDAGSTGLNL
;
A
#
# COMPACT_ATOMS: atom_id res chain seq x y z
N ALA A 1 -7.26 8.92 24.99
CA ALA A 1 -6.53 7.66 24.87
C ALA A 1 -7.36 6.55 25.52
N THR A 2 -7.56 5.42 24.86
CA THR A 2 -8.25 4.26 25.41
C THR A 2 -7.34 3.62 26.44
N ILE A 3 -7.73 3.63 27.73
CA ILE A 3 -6.90 3.16 28.86
C ILE A 3 -7.05 1.63 29.04
N GLY A 4 -8.05 1.00 28.42
CA GLY A 4 -8.30 -0.45 28.49
C GLY A 4 -9.74 -0.80 28.22
N TYR A 5 -10.03 -2.11 28.19
CA TYR A 5 -11.37 -2.65 28.01
C TYR A 5 -11.81 -3.37 29.27
N LYS A 6 -13.08 -3.19 29.70
CA LYS A 6 -13.67 -3.88 30.85
C LYS A 6 -14.64 -4.97 30.38
N ASN A 7 -14.84 -5.97 31.23
CA ASN A 7 -15.87 -7.01 31.07
C ASN A 7 -15.76 -7.85 29.76
N LEU A 8 -14.56 -8.03 29.23
CA LEU A 8 -14.35 -8.80 27.99
C LEU A 8 -14.89 -10.23 28.05
N ASN A 9 -14.78 -10.89 29.22
CA ASN A 9 -15.28 -12.26 29.40
C ASN A 9 -16.81 -12.31 29.37
N GLU A 10 -17.49 -11.33 29.97
CA GLU A 10 -18.95 -11.25 29.94
C GLU A 10 -19.47 -10.95 28.53
N ILE A 11 -18.84 -10.04 27.82
CA ILE A 11 -19.15 -9.75 26.41
C ILE A 11 -18.93 -11.00 25.55
N LYS A 12 -17.81 -11.71 25.75
CA LYS A 12 -17.52 -12.95 25.05
C LYS A 12 -18.60 -14.00 25.30
N SER A 13 -19.01 -14.19 26.55
CA SER A 13 -20.05 -15.15 26.91
C SER A 13 -21.38 -14.84 26.23
N LYS A 14 -21.81 -13.55 26.24
CA LYS A 14 -23.05 -13.10 25.58
C LYS A 14 -23.00 -13.25 24.06
N LEU A 15 -21.82 -13.08 23.46
CA LEU A 15 -21.64 -13.16 22.00
C LEU A 15 -21.41 -14.57 21.48
N THR A 16 -21.05 -15.53 22.32
CA THR A 16 -20.68 -16.91 21.90
C THR A 16 -21.81 -17.62 21.14
N GLY A 17 -23.08 -17.30 21.42
CA GLY A 17 -24.22 -17.87 20.69
C GLY A 17 -24.55 -17.19 19.34
N ILE A 18 -24.00 -15.99 19.09
CA ILE A 18 -24.38 -15.15 17.95
C ILE A 18 -23.20 -14.93 17.01
N LEU A 19 -21.97 -14.88 17.57
CA LEU A 19 -20.74 -14.57 16.84
C LEU A 19 -19.76 -15.74 16.89
N ILE A 20 -19.45 -16.32 15.75
CA ILE A 20 -18.40 -17.33 15.60
C ILE A 20 -17.17 -16.67 14.96
N ARG A 21 -16.10 -16.51 15.73
CA ARG A 21 -14.80 -16.08 15.21
C ARG A 21 -13.84 -17.26 15.15
N ARG A 22 -13.42 -17.60 13.95
CA ARG A 22 -12.39 -18.61 13.72
C ARG A 22 -11.18 -17.96 13.06
N THR A 23 -9.98 -18.21 13.58
CA THR A 23 -8.75 -17.80 12.92
C THR A 23 -8.33 -18.88 11.91
N LYS A 24 -7.65 -18.49 10.82
CA LYS A 24 -7.10 -19.43 9.82
C LYS A 24 -6.26 -20.53 10.50
N LYS A 25 -5.50 -20.19 11.53
CA LYS A 25 -4.69 -21.14 12.33
C LYS A 25 -5.55 -22.18 13.08
N GLN A 26 -6.73 -21.80 13.56
CA GLN A 26 -7.66 -22.71 14.26
C GLN A 26 -8.36 -23.69 13.31
N VAL A 27 -8.58 -23.28 12.08
CA VAL A 27 -9.29 -24.11 11.08
C VAL A 27 -8.35 -25.08 10.36
N ARG A 28 -7.03 -25.02 10.66
CA ARG A 28 -6.01 -25.90 10.05
C ARG A 28 -6.15 -26.04 8.54
N LEU A 29 -6.41 -24.91 7.84
CA LEU A 29 -6.39 -24.91 6.39
C LEU A 29 -5.02 -25.34 5.91
N GLN A 30 -4.95 -26.30 4.99
CA GLN A 30 -3.73 -26.70 4.29
C GLN A 30 -3.33 -25.57 3.32
N MET A 31 -2.82 -24.49 3.87
CA MET A 31 -2.25 -23.40 3.11
C MET A 31 -0.73 -23.48 3.18
N PRO A 32 -0.03 -23.20 2.08
CA PRO A 32 1.42 -23.10 2.11
C PRO A 32 1.87 -22.06 3.13
N ALA A 33 3.06 -22.24 3.67
CA ALA A 33 3.63 -21.30 4.61
C ALA A 33 3.83 -19.93 3.96
N ARG A 34 3.39 -18.86 4.64
CA ARG A 34 3.63 -17.48 4.19
C ARG A 34 5.11 -17.17 4.34
N GLN A 35 5.72 -16.65 3.29
CA GLN A 35 7.06 -16.09 3.30
C GLN A 35 6.99 -14.58 3.13
N ASP A 36 7.60 -13.83 4.04
CA ASP A 36 7.70 -12.38 3.97
C ASP A 36 9.13 -11.98 3.60
N LYS A 37 9.30 -11.17 2.56
CA LYS A 37 10.58 -10.60 2.15
C LYS A 37 10.51 -9.08 2.15
N ASN A 38 11.48 -8.43 2.78
CA ASN A 38 11.64 -6.99 2.72
C ASN A 38 12.74 -6.65 1.73
N LEU A 39 12.39 -5.95 0.66
CA LEU A 39 13.33 -5.44 -0.32
C LEU A 39 13.58 -3.95 -0.04
N LEU A 40 14.83 -3.62 0.26
CA LEU A 40 15.25 -2.24 0.47
C LEU A 40 15.75 -1.67 -0.84
N VAL A 41 15.01 -0.74 -1.40
CA VAL A 41 15.33 -0.08 -2.67
C VAL A 41 15.89 1.31 -2.37
N PRO A 42 17.11 1.65 -2.83
CA PRO A 42 17.69 2.96 -2.59
C PRO A 42 16.94 4.05 -3.35
N MET A 43 16.82 5.22 -2.74
CA MET A 43 16.30 6.42 -3.41
C MET A 43 17.33 6.97 -4.40
N THR A 44 16.85 7.64 -5.46
CA THR A 44 17.69 8.46 -6.32
C THR A 44 18.24 9.68 -5.57
N LYS A 45 19.22 10.36 -6.14
CA LYS A 45 19.78 11.59 -5.54
C LYS A 45 18.72 12.69 -5.41
N GLU A 46 17.87 12.82 -6.42
CA GLU A 46 16.78 13.78 -6.47
C GLU A 46 15.73 13.50 -5.39
N GLN A 47 15.32 12.25 -5.24
CA GLN A 47 14.41 11.83 -4.16
C GLN A 47 15.04 12.11 -2.78
N MET A 48 16.32 11.78 -2.61
CA MET A 48 17.04 12.00 -1.35
C MET A 48 17.12 13.49 -0.99
N THR A 49 17.33 14.36 -1.97
CA THR A 49 17.37 15.81 -1.76
C THR A 49 16.03 16.31 -1.22
N ILE A 50 14.93 16.02 -1.90
CA ILE A 50 13.58 16.42 -1.49
C ILE A 50 13.22 15.84 -0.11
N HIS A 51 13.58 14.57 0.12
CA HIS A 51 13.35 13.91 1.40
C HIS A 51 14.10 14.61 2.55
N ASN A 52 15.38 14.95 2.34
CA ASN A 52 16.22 15.59 3.37
C ASN A 52 15.78 17.04 3.66
N GLU A 53 15.34 17.79 2.66
CA GLU A 53 14.74 19.10 2.85
C GLU A 53 13.49 19.01 3.75
N ALA A 54 12.56 18.11 3.43
CA ALA A 54 11.37 17.87 4.25
C ALA A 54 11.75 17.42 5.67
N LYS A 55 12.71 16.50 5.82
CA LYS A 55 13.22 16.02 7.10
C LYS A 55 13.79 17.13 7.96
N SER A 56 14.55 18.08 7.37
CA SER A 56 15.09 19.24 8.08
C SER A 56 13.97 20.11 8.67
N LEU A 57 12.92 20.38 7.89
CA LEU A 57 11.77 21.15 8.35
C LEU A 57 10.97 20.41 9.45
N VAL A 58 10.81 19.10 9.32
CA VAL A 58 10.22 18.26 10.38
C VAL A 58 11.03 18.37 11.67
N SER A 59 12.37 18.29 11.59
CA SER A 59 13.24 18.40 12.74
C SER A 59 13.10 19.75 13.45
N GLN A 60 12.97 20.85 12.71
CA GLN A 60 12.72 22.17 13.29
C GLN A 60 11.38 22.24 14.05
N LEU A 61 10.32 21.67 13.49
CA LEU A 61 9.01 21.62 14.16
C LEU A 61 9.04 20.75 15.42
N LEU A 62 9.76 19.62 15.40
CA LEU A 62 9.95 18.77 16.57
C LEU A 62 10.74 19.48 17.67
N GLN A 63 11.83 20.18 17.34
CA GLN A 63 12.60 20.99 18.31
C GLN A 63 11.74 22.11 18.90
N LYS A 64 10.86 22.72 18.11
CA LYS A 64 9.90 23.70 18.64
C LYS A 64 8.96 23.06 19.65
N TRP A 65 8.42 21.86 19.32
CA TRP A 65 7.56 21.12 20.23
C TRP A 65 8.28 20.70 21.52
N GLU A 66 9.51 20.23 21.43
CA GLU A 66 10.32 19.84 22.61
C GLU A 66 10.54 21.01 23.57
N ARG A 67 10.76 22.22 23.02
CA ARG A 67 10.99 23.42 23.85
C ARG A 67 9.71 24.01 24.45
N MET A 68 8.61 23.99 23.67
CA MET A 68 7.39 24.71 24.04
C MET A 68 6.26 23.77 24.51
N HIS A 69 6.41 22.46 24.32
CA HIS A 69 5.38 21.43 24.50
C HIS A 69 4.05 21.76 23.81
N PHE A 70 4.11 22.60 22.79
CA PHE A 70 2.97 23.08 22.04
C PHE A 70 3.33 23.30 20.56
N LEU A 71 2.42 22.89 19.67
CA LEU A 71 2.42 23.27 18.26
C LEU A 71 1.09 23.92 17.91
N SER A 72 1.15 25.03 17.19
CA SER A 72 -0.05 25.65 16.60
C SER A 72 -0.73 24.69 15.64
N GLU A 73 -1.99 24.92 15.32
CA GLU A 73 -2.72 24.13 14.32
C GLU A 73 -2.00 24.17 12.95
N SER A 74 -1.50 25.34 12.55
CA SER A 74 -0.71 25.51 11.34
C SER A 74 0.57 24.66 11.37
N ASP A 75 1.31 24.64 12.48
CA ASP A 75 2.52 23.83 12.63
C ASP A 75 2.21 22.33 12.54
N ARG A 76 1.10 21.89 13.16
CA ARG A 76 0.66 20.49 13.11
C ARG A 76 0.29 20.07 11.68
N ASN A 77 -0.47 20.91 10.98
CA ASN A 77 -0.84 20.66 9.58
C ASN A 77 0.40 20.62 8.69
N ARG A 78 1.34 21.55 8.88
CA ARG A 78 2.62 21.55 8.16
C ARG A 78 3.44 20.29 8.44
N LEU A 79 3.52 19.85 9.69
CA LEU A 79 4.20 18.62 10.08
C LEU A 79 3.62 17.41 9.35
N MET A 80 2.29 17.27 9.33
CA MET A 80 1.61 16.17 8.65
C MET A 80 1.87 16.18 7.13
N LEU A 81 1.85 17.36 6.50
CA LEU A 81 2.15 17.51 5.07
C LEU A 81 3.59 17.12 4.75
N LEU A 82 4.55 17.56 5.56
CA LEU A 82 5.97 17.20 5.39
C LEU A 82 6.21 15.69 5.56
N LEU A 83 5.61 15.07 6.57
CA LEU A 83 5.69 13.62 6.76
C LEU A 83 5.08 12.85 5.59
N GLN A 84 3.95 13.33 5.06
CA GLN A 84 3.34 12.76 3.86
C GLN A 84 4.25 12.95 2.63
N GLN A 85 4.84 14.12 2.45
CA GLN A 85 5.81 14.40 1.39
C GLN A 85 7.00 13.43 1.42
N MET A 86 7.58 13.22 2.62
CA MET A 86 8.67 12.26 2.80
C MET A 86 8.26 10.84 2.39
N ARG A 87 7.04 10.40 2.72
CA ARG A 87 6.53 9.09 2.31
C ARG A 87 6.32 8.99 0.80
N CYS A 88 5.70 10.01 0.19
CA CYS A 88 5.45 10.04 -1.25
C CYS A 88 6.73 10.00 -2.06
N VAL A 89 7.74 10.82 -1.67
CA VAL A 89 9.00 10.89 -2.43
C VAL A 89 9.80 9.59 -2.35
N CYS A 90 9.64 8.80 -1.29
CA CYS A 90 10.25 7.46 -1.20
C CYS A 90 9.70 6.47 -2.25
N ASP A 91 8.54 6.74 -2.83
CA ASP A 91 7.97 5.92 -3.90
C ASP A 91 8.38 6.47 -5.28
N SER A 92 8.00 7.70 -5.59
CA SER A 92 8.39 8.42 -6.81
C SER A 92 8.17 9.92 -6.63
N THR A 93 8.98 10.75 -7.24
CA THR A 93 8.72 12.21 -7.29
C THR A 93 7.42 12.51 -8.02
N TYR A 94 7.02 11.68 -8.97
CA TYR A 94 5.75 11.81 -9.69
C TYR A 94 4.52 11.80 -8.77
N VAL A 95 4.60 11.09 -7.65
CA VAL A 95 3.52 11.08 -6.65
C VAL A 95 3.28 12.47 -6.08
N LEU A 96 4.32 13.32 -6.00
CA LEU A 96 4.24 14.69 -5.52
C LEU A 96 3.81 15.69 -6.59
N ASP A 97 4.55 15.74 -7.71
CA ASP A 97 4.47 16.84 -8.67
C ASP A 97 3.76 16.49 -9.98
N GLN A 98 3.56 15.20 -10.27
CA GLN A 98 3.00 14.67 -11.53
C GLN A 98 3.76 15.11 -12.79
N LYS A 99 5.04 15.46 -12.65
CA LYS A 99 5.89 15.97 -13.73
C LYS A 99 7.20 15.23 -13.82
N THR A 100 7.91 15.12 -12.69
CA THR A 100 9.22 14.46 -12.65
C THR A 100 9.03 12.97 -12.31
N ARG A 101 9.89 12.15 -12.87
CA ARG A 101 9.87 10.71 -12.60
C ARG A 101 11.27 10.26 -12.19
N TYR A 102 11.56 10.40 -10.90
CA TYR A 102 12.72 9.83 -10.26
C TYR A 102 12.23 8.75 -9.29
N ASP A 103 12.41 7.50 -9.68
CA ASP A 103 11.98 6.35 -8.90
C ASP A 103 12.80 5.11 -9.27
N THR A 104 13.27 4.40 -8.26
CA THR A 104 13.91 3.09 -8.39
C THR A 104 12.95 1.97 -7.99
N LYS A 105 11.89 2.30 -7.23
CA LYS A 105 10.90 1.31 -6.77
C LYS A 105 10.02 0.78 -7.91
N VAL A 106 9.68 1.63 -8.88
CA VAL A 106 8.89 1.18 -10.04
C VAL A 106 9.72 0.21 -10.87
N ASP A 107 10.99 0.55 -11.11
CA ASP A 107 11.90 -0.32 -11.88
C ASP A 107 12.08 -1.66 -11.17
N GLU A 108 12.31 -1.66 -9.86
CA GLU A 108 12.47 -2.90 -9.09
C GLU A 108 11.17 -3.72 -9.05
N ALA A 109 10.01 -3.07 -8.86
CA ALA A 109 8.72 -3.75 -8.92
C ALA A 109 8.50 -4.40 -10.28
N MET A 110 8.84 -3.70 -11.37
CA MET A 110 8.72 -4.24 -12.72
C MET A 110 9.69 -5.39 -13.01
N ASN A 111 10.90 -5.34 -12.46
CA ASN A 111 11.86 -6.46 -12.56
C ASN A 111 11.31 -7.72 -11.88
N ILE A 112 10.74 -7.56 -10.66
CA ILE A 112 10.13 -8.67 -9.93
C ILE A 112 8.93 -9.23 -10.70
N ILE A 113 8.04 -8.37 -11.17
CA ILE A 113 6.84 -8.77 -11.92
C ILE A 113 7.23 -9.51 -13.18
N SER A 114 8.17 -8.97 -13.98
CA SER A 114 8.62 -9.59 -15.22
C SER A 114 9.24 -10.98 -14.97
N ASN A 115 10.10 -11.09 -13.96
CA ASN A 115 10.73 -12.37 -13.60
C ASN A 115 9.68 -13.43 -13.21
N ILE A 116 8.65 -13.08 -12.46
CA ILE A 116 7.58 -14.00 -12.07
C ILE A 116 6.72 -14.39 -13.29
N VAL A 117 6.36 -13.41 -14.13
CA VAL A 117 5.56 -13.66 -15.33
C VAL A 117 6.30 -14.55 -16.33
N GLU A 118 7.62 -14.41 -16.45
CA GLU A 118 8.47 -15.20 -17.36
C GLU A 118 8.77 -16.61 -16.82
N SER A 119 8.81 -16.78 -15.48
CA SER A 119 9.23 -18.04 -14.85
C SER A 119 8.11 -19.05 -14.64
N GLY A 120 6.84 -18.65 -14.69
CA GLY A 120 5.74 -19.56 -14.39
C GLY A 120 4.35 -18.98 -14.64
N ASP A 121 3.34 -19.61 -14.06
CA ASP A 121 1.93 -19.24 -14.21
C ASP A 121 1.35 -18.55 -12.97
N GLU A 122 2.21 -18.14 -12.04
CA GLU A 122 1.79 -17.50 -10.81
C GLU A 122 1.10 -16.15 -11.07
N LYS A 123 0.10 -15.86 -10.26
CA LYS A 123 -0.60 -14.59 -10.27
C LYS A 123 -0.01 -13.65 -9.22
N ILE A 124 0.05 -12.38 -9.56
CA ILE A 124 0.69 -11.34 -8.77
C ILE A 124 -0.34 -10.32 -8.34
N VAL A 125 -0.35 -9.99 -7.05
CA VAL A 125 -1.16 -8.89 -6.52
C VAL A 125 -0.23 -7.80 -6.05
N VAL A 126 -0.42 -6.60 -6.59
CA VAL A 126 0.40 -5.42 -6.29
C VAL A 126 -0.48 -4.38 -5.59
N PHE A 127 -0.06 -3.95 -4.41
CA PHE A 127 -0.73 -2.91 -3.65
C PHE A 127 0.15 -1.68 -3.47
N SER A 128 -0.43 -0.50 -3.61
CA SER A 128 0.17 0.75 -3.16
C SER A 128 -0.88 1.66 -2.55
N GLN A 129 -0.50 2.39 -1.51
CA GLN A 129 -1.36 3.41 -0.91
C GLN A 129 -1.69 4.55 -1.88
N TRP A 130 -0.76 4.86 -2.79
CA TRP A 130 -0.87 6.00 -3.70
C TRP A 130 -1.35 5.55 -5.08
N GLU A 131 -2.52 6.04 -5.51
CA GLU A 131 -3.03 5.76 -6.86
C GLU A 131 -2.05 6.19 -7.96
N ARG A 132 -1.33 7.31 -7.76
CA ARG A 132 -0.32 7.76 -8.70
C ARG A 132 0.82 6.75 -8.88
N MET A 133 1.20 6.04 -7.81
CA MET A 133 2.20 4.98 -7.88
C MET A 133 1.68 3.76 -8.63
N THR A 134 0.43 3.33 -8.36
CA THR A 134 -0.17 2.21 -9.12
C THR A 134 -0.37 2.58 -10.58
N ARG A 135 -0.64 3.85 -10.90
CA ARG A 135 -0.73 4.32 -12.29
C ARG A 135 0.60 4.21 -13.03
N LEU A 136 1.73 4.58 -12.41
CA LEU A 136 3.06 4.38 -13.00
C LEU A 136 3.34 2.91 -13.29
N ILE A 137 2.97 2.02 -12.37
CA ILE A 137 3.14 0.57 -12.58
C ILE A 137 2.22 0.09 -13.72
N ALA A 138 0.96 0.57 -13.78
CA ALA A 138 0.04 0.24 -14.87
C ALA A 138 0.60 0.63 -16.24
N GLU A 139 1.15 1.84 -16.37
CA GLU A 139 1.80 2.32 -17.60
C GLU A 139 2.99 1.43 -18.01
N GLU A 140 3.78 0.96 -17.06
CA GLU A 140 4.90 0.05 -17.35
C GLU A 140 4.43 -1.36 -17.73
N LEU A 141 3.34 -1.85 -17.13
CA LEU A 141 2.72 -3.12 -17.52
C LEU A 141 2.19 -3.06 -18.96
N ASP A 142 1.50 -1.98 -19.32
CA ASP A 142 1.02 -1.74 -20.69
C ASP A 142 2.16 -1.71 -21.70
N LYS A 143 3.26 -1.00 -21.42
CA LYS A 143 4.44 -0.96 -22.29
C LYS A 143 5.07 -2.34 -22.52
N ARG A 144 4.97 -3.22 -21.53
CA ARG A 144 5.50 -4.59 -21.59
C ARG A 144 4.47 -5.61 -22.07
N THR A 145 3.26 -5.16 -22.42
CA THR A 145 2.15 -6.02 -22.88
C THR A 145 1.77 -7.10 -21.86
N ILE A 146 1.97 -6.83 -20.58
CA ILE A 146 1.56 -7.69 -19.48
C ILE A 146 0.10 -7.38 -19.14
N GLN A 147 -0.81 -8.36 -19.25
CA GLN A 147 -2.22 -8.17 -18.93
C GLN A 147 -2.45 -8.08 -17.42
N PHE A 148 -3.24 -7.11 -17.02
CA PHE A 148 -3.52 -6.84 -15.61
C PHE A 148 -4.95 -6.34 -15.40
N GLU A 149 -5.45 -6.53 -14.18
CA GLU A 149 -6.65 -5.88 -13.67
C GLU A 149 -6.26 -4.71 -12.77
N TYR A 150 -6.97 -3.60 -12.89
CA TYR A 150 -6.65 -2.40 -12.11
C TYR A 150 -7.86 -1.91 -11.31
N LEU A 151 -7.75 -2.02 -9.97
CA LEU A 151 -8.75 -1.56 -9.03
C LEU A 151 -8.27 -0.31 -8.28
N HIS A 152 -8.97 0.79 -8.47
CA HIS A 152 -8.73 2.06 -7.79
C HIS A 152 -10.04 2.70 -7.31
N GLY A 153 -9.95 3.81 -6.57
CA GLY A 153 -11.11 4.43 -5.90
C GLY A 153 -12.27 4.82 -6.81
N ALA A 154 -11.99 5.17 -8.08
CA ALA A 154 -13.02 5.56 -9.05
C ALA A 154 -13.81 4.37 -9.65
N ILE A 155 -13.38 3.12 -9.42
CA ILE A 155 -14.08 1.93 -9.92
C ILE A 155 -15.36 1.69 -9.12
N PRO A 156 -16.55 1.68 -9.77
CA PRO A 156 -17.83 1.40 -9.11
C PRO A 156 -17.83 0.02 -8.46
N SER A 157 -18.48 -0.10 -7.29
CA SER A 157 -18.56 -1.36 -6.53
C SER A 157 -19.09 -2.55 -7.34
N ALA A 158 -20.04 -2.32 -8.25
CA ALA A 158 -20.59 -3.36 -9.12
C ALA A 158 -19.52 -3.97 -10.04
N LYS A 159 -18.59 -3.17 -10.57
CA LYS A 159 -17.53 -3.64 -11.48
C LYS A 159 -16.35 -4.31 -10.77
N ARG A 160 -16.21 -4.12 -9.45
CA ARG A 160 -15.09 -4.71 -8.70
C ARG A 160 -15.08 -6.23 -8.72
N LYS A 161 -16.29 -6.83 -8.66
CA LYS A 161 -16.44 -8.27 -8.73
C LYS A 161 -15.99 -8.83 -10.08
N ASP A 162 -16.27 -8.13 -11.17
CA ASP A 162 -15.90 -8.56 -12.52
C ASP A 162 -14.37 -8.54 -12.71
N LEU A 163 -13.68 -7.51 -12.16
CA LEU A 163 -12.21 -7.46 -12.15
C LEU A 163 -11.60 -8.64 -11.38
N VAL A 164 -12.16 -8.96 -10.21
CA VAL A 164 -11.69 -10.11 -9.41
C VAL A 164 -11.93 -11.42 -10.15
N ASN A 165 -13.11 -11.60 -10.73
CA ASN A 165 -13.44 -12.81 -11.50
C ASN A 165 -12.51 -12.94 -12.72
N ASN A 166 -12.31 -11.86 -13.48
CA ASN A 166 -11.38 -11.90 -14.62
C ASN A 166 -9.95 -12.22 -14.19
N PHE A 167 -9.46 -11.60 -13.12
CA PHE A 167 -8.15 -11.96 -12.58
C PHE A 167 -8.08 -13.43 -12.15
N THR A 168 -9.14 -13.99 -11.55
CA THR A 168 -9.13 -15.37 -11.05
C THR A 168 -9.23 -16.38 -12.20
N ASP A 169 -10.12 -16.15 -13.16
CA ASP A 169 -10.51 -17.15 -14.16
C ASP A 169 -9.70 -17.05 -15.46
N ASN A 170 -9.20 -15.86 -15.81
CA ASN A 170 -8.43 -15.63 -17.03
C ASN A 170 -6.93 -15.93 -16.79
N PRO A 171 -6.34 -16.95 -17.41
CA PRO A 171 -4.92 -17.28 -17.24
C PRO A 171 -3.98 -16.19 -17.77
N ASN A 172 -4.44 -15.37 -18.71
CA ASN A 172 -3.64 -14.28 -19.27
C ASN A 172 -3.61 -13.04 -18.35
N SER A 173 -4.61 -12.87 -17.49
CA SER A 173 -4.61 -11.78 -16.49
C SER A 173 -3.69 -12.15 -15.32
N ARG A 174 -2.44 -11.74 -15.41
CA ARG A 174 -1.36 -12.18 -14.51
C ARG A 174 -1.16 -11.27 -13.31
N VAL A 175 -1.55 -10.00 -13.41
CA VAL A 175 -1.33 -8.99 -12.38
C VAL A 175 -2.65 -8.38 -11.94
N PHE A 176 -2.87 -8.28 -10.64
CA PHE A 176 -3.95 -7.50 -10.05
C PHE A 176 -3.34 -6.30 -9.33
N LEU A 177 -3.55 -5.12 -9.88
CA LEU A 177 -3.04 -3.87 -9.36
C LEU A 177 -4.12 -3.14 -8.57
N SER A 178 -3.84 -2.79 -7.32
CA SER A 178 -4.85 -2.17 -6.46
C SER A 178 -4.27 -1.08 -5.56
N THR A 179 -5.14 -0.12 -5.24
CA THR A 179 -4.94 0.81 -4.14
C THR A 179 -5.60 0.27 -2.87
N ASP A 180 -5.54 1.04 -1.77
CA ASP A 180 -6.24 0.71 -0.52
C ASP A 180 -7.75 0.49 -0.69
N ALA A 181 -8.34 0.98 -1.81
CA ALA A 181 -9.74 0.69 -2.15
C ALA A 181 -10.02 -0.82 -2.33
N GLY A 182 -8.97 -1.62 -2.62
CA GLY A 182 -9.04 -3.08 -2.71
C GLY A 182 -8.53 -3.81 -1.46
N SER A 183 -8.16 -3.11 -0.39
CA SER A 183 -7.58 -3.73 0.81
C SER A 183 -8.58 -4.51 1.66
N THR A 184 -9.87 -4.26 1.48
CA THR A 184 -10.95 -4.92 2.25
C THR A 184 -12.04 -5.46 1.35
N GLY A 185 -12.54 -6.65 1.68
CA GLY A 185 -13.71 -7.26 1.02
C GLY A 185 -13.42 -7.91 -0.34
N LEU A 186 -12.18 -8.03 -0.76
CA LEU A 186 -11.79 -8.81 -1.91
C LEU A 186 -11.35 -10.21 -1.47
N ASN A 187 -11.82 -11.21 -2.21
CA ASN A 187 -11.36 -12.60 -2.11
C ASN A 187 -10.58 -12.90 -3.40
N LEU A 188 -9.27 -12.62 -3.34
CA LEU A 188 -8.31 -12.85 -4.44
C LEU A 188 -7.66 -14.22 -4.27
#